data_7cb742d384721d4ffb7d189251d2e88c
#
_entry.id   7cb742d384721d4ffb7d189251d2e88c
#
_cell.length_a   1.000
_cell.length_b   1.000
_cell.length_c   1.000
_cell.angle_alpha   90.00
_cell.angle_beta   90.00
_cell.angle_gamma   90.00
#
_symmetry.space_group_name_H-M   'P 1'
#
loop_
_entity.id
_entity.type
_entity.pdbx_description
1 polymer ?
#
loop_
_entity_poly.entity_id
_entity_poly.type
_entity_poly.pdbx_seq_one_letter_code
_entity_poly.pdbx_strand_id
1 'polypeptide(L)'
;AAGFVKRHPVGCLLALACVLVIALLQSCSSSLVSIGNAGAGALGATTYPSEDEAILGAEAAYAGLEAELQTYLDTYESTHDYDEYHFDLDEIEHDPYVLISLLSALHEGEWTLSQVEGSLQMLFDRQYILTERVEVETRYDSDDEPYSWYICYVTLENKNLSHLPVSLLSEEQMSRYSIYMSTLGNRPDLFPDSPYVDKYITNPPEGYEDPGEY
;
A
#
# COMPACT_ATOMS: atom_id res chain seq x y z
N ALA A 1 -19.82 18.97 -10.51
CA ALA A 1 -18.59 18.24 -10.90
C ALA A 1 -17.53 19.16 -11.52
N ALA A 2 -17.87 20.05 -12.46
CA ALA A 2 -16.90 20.92 -13.15
C ALA A 2 -16.21 21.98 -12.24
N GLY A 3 -16.80 22.33 -11.10
CA GLY A 3 -16.24 23.29 -10.16
C GLY A 3 -15.20 22.71 -9.20
N PHE A 4 -15.24 21.41 -8.97
CA PHE A 4 -14.29 20.67 -8.12
C PHE A 4 -12.97 20.43 -8.85
N VAL A 5 -13.03 20.10 -10.12
CA VAL A 5 -11.84 19.89 -11.00
C VAL A 5 -10.99 21.17 -11.13
N LYS A 6 -11.63 22.35 -11.11
CA LYS A 6 -10.90 23.62 -11.17
C LYS A 6 -10.19 24.02 -9.88
N ARG A 7 -10.59 23.46 -8.72
CA ARG A 7 -10.00 23.77 -7.41
C ARG A 7 -8.86 22.83 -7.00
N HIS A 8 -8.84 21.62 -7.57
CA HIS A 8 -7.84 20.60 -7.25
C HIS A 8 -7.42 19.86 -8.52
N PRO A 9 -6.76 20.52 -9.50
CA PRO A 9 -6.41 19.90 -10.77
C PRO A 9 -5.46 18.72 -10.62
N VAL A 10 -4.53 18.78 -9.67
CA VAL A 10 -3.53 17.73 -9.42
C VAL A 10 -4.18 16.49 -8.77
N GLY A 11 -5.04 16.67 -7.79
CA GLY A 11 -5.79 15.56 -7.18
C GLY A 11 -6.71 14.83 -8.17
N CYS A 12 -7.28 15.57 -9.15
CA CYS A 12 -8.07 14.96 -10.22
C CYS A 12 -7.19 14.24 -11.26
N LEU A 13 -5.96 14.71 -11.50
CA LEU A 13 -4.98 14.03 -12.36
C LEU A 13 -4.47 12.74 -11.73
N LEU A 14 -4.16 12.77 -10.43
CA LEU A 14 -3.78 11.57 -9.66
C LEU A 14 -4.89 10.52 -9.69
N ALA A 15 -6.11 10.90 -9.37
CA ALA A 15 -7.26 10.00 -9.43
C ALA A 15 -7.48 9.42 -10.85
N LEU A 16 -7.22 10.20 -11.90
CA LEU A 16 -7.31 9.73 -13.28
C LEU A 16 -6.16 8.79 -13.66
N ALA A 17 -4.95 9.04 -13.15
CA ALA A 17 -3.79 8.18 -13.34
C ALA A 17 -3.98 6.83 -12.63
N CYS A 18 -4.46 6.82 -11.38
CA CYS A 18 -4.82 5.59 -10.66
C CYS A 18 -5.85 4.75 -11.44
N VAL A 19 -6.91 5.38 -11.98
CA VAL A 19 -7.92 4.70 -12.79
C VAL A 19 -7.32 4.14 -14.09
N LEU A 20 -6.35 4.84 -14.70
CA LEU A 20 -5.67 4.37 -15.92
C LEU A 20 -4.73 3.19 -15.65
N VAL A 21 -3.98 3.20 -14.55
CA VAL A 21 -3.11 2.09 -14.16
C VAL A 21 -3.95 0.85 -13.87
N ILE A 22 -5.04 0.98 -13.10
CA ILE A 22 -5.99 -0.10 -12.83
C ILE A 22 -6.59 -0.65 -14.13
N ALA A 23 -6.99 0.21 -15.07
CA ALA A 23 -7.55 -0.20 -16.35
C ALA A 23 -6.52 -0.93 -17.24
N LEU A 24 -5.24 -0.60 -17.16
CA LEU A 24 -4.17 -1.29 -17.90
C LEU A 24 -3.88 -2.69 -17.34
N LEU A 25 -4.00 -2.86 -16.01
CA LEU A 25 -3.84 -4.17 -15.36
C LEU A 25 -4.99 -5.14 -15.68
N GLN A 26 -6.20 -4.61 -15.94
CA GLN A 26 -7.37 -5.43 -16.29
C GLN A 26 -7.33 -6.04 -17.70
N SER A 27 -6.44 -5.60 -18.57
CA SER A 27 -6.41 -6.07 -19.97
C SER A 27 -5.71 -7.42 -20.20
N CYS A 28 -5.16 -8.05 -19.14
CA CYS A 28 -4.44 -9.32 -19.25
C CYS A 28 -5.17 -10.55 -18.70
N SER A 29 -6.41 -10.43 -18.24
CA SER A 29 -7.11 -11.57 -17.61
C SER A 29 -8.26 -12.07 -18.46
N SER A 30 -7.99 -13.05 -19.29
CA SER A 30 -9.05 -13.97 -19.74
C SER A 30 -8.55 -15.41 -19.67
N SER A 31 -9.28 -16.19 -18.87
CA SER A 31 -9.34 -17.65 -18.73
C SER A 31 -8.32 -18.27 -17.76
N LEU A 32 -8.73 -19.04 -16.79
CA LEU A 32 -9.49 -20.28 -16.79
C LEU A 32 -9.95 -20.71 -15.40
N VAL A 33 -11.12 -21.19 -15.41
CA VAL A 33 -11.97 -21.79 -14.39
C VAL A 33 -11.44 -23.14 -13.88
N SER A 34 -11.54 -23.34 -12.55
CA SER A 34 -12.22 -24.50 -11.96
C SER A 34 -11.46 -25.75 -11.57
N ILE A 35 -11.76 -26.21 -10.38
CA ILE A 35 -12.01 -27.55 -9.86
C ILE A 35 -11.00 -28.08 -8.84
N GLY A 36 -11.54 -28.36 -7.67
CA GLY A 36 -11.04 -29.41 -6.81
C GLY A 36 -11.36 -29.30 -5.34
N ASN A 37 -12.58 -29.62 -5.00
CA ASN A 37 -12.99 -29.84 -3.60
C ASN A 37 -12.30 -31.01 -2.94
N ALA A 38 -12.08 -30.87 -1.63
CA ALA A 38 -11.95 -31.90 -0.60
C ALA A 38 -10.53 -32.37 -0.28
N GLY A 39 -10.04 -31.87 0.81
CA GLY A 39 -8.84 -32.37 1.49
C GLY A 39 -8.12 -31.34 2.35
N ALA A 40 -8.85 -30.36 2.89
CA ALA A 40 -8.23 -29.19 3.50
C ALA A 40 -8.59 -29.06 4.98
N GLY A 41 -8.07 -29.92 5.84
CA GLY A 41 -8.39 -29.85 7.26
C GLY A 41 -7.46 -28.99 8.12
N ALA A 42 -6.23 -28.76 7.77
CA ALA A 42 -5.31 -27.96 8.59
C ALA A 42 -4.32 -27.12 7.77
N LEU A 43 -3.90 -27.58 6.60
CA LEU A 43 -2.94 -26.87 5.74
C LEU A 43 -3.60 -25.68 5.00
N GLY A 44 -4.91 -25.76 4.70
CA GLY A 44 -5.64 -24.68 4.04
C GLY A 44 -5.79 -23.41 4.87
N ALA A 45 -5.67 -23.50 6.20
CA ALA A 45 -5.78 -22.33 7.08
C ALA A 45 -4.48 -21.51 7.18
N THR A 46 -3.34 -22.06 6.74
CA THR A 46 -2.01 -21.45 6.86
C THR A 46 -1.46 -20.90 5.54
N THR A 47 -2.10 -21.26 4.42
CA THR A 47 -1.68 -20.87 3.07
C THR A 47 -2.56 -19.72 2.58
N TYR A 48 -1.96 -18.77 1.86
CA TYR A 48 -2.77 -17.74 1.19
C TYR A 48 -3.79 -18.37 0.27
N PRO A 49 -5.06 -17.94 0.34
CA PRO A 49 -6.14 -18.60 -0.39
C PRO A 49 -6.17 -18.23 -1.88
N SER A 50 -5.53 -17.13 -2.26
CA SER A 50 -5.58 -16.61 -3.63
C SER A 50 -4.42 -17.11 -4.49
N GLU A 51 -4.64 -17.13 -5.81
CA GLU A 51 -3.65 -17.49 -6.80
C GLU A 51 -2.51 -16.45 -6.86
N ASP A 52 -1.32 -16.87 -7.29
CA ASP A 52 -0.14 -16.03 -7.38
C ASP A 52 -0.34 -14.80 -8.24
N GLU A 53 -1.05 -14.94 -9.36
CA GLU A 53 -1.34 -13.82 -10.25
C GLU A 53 -2.12 -12.71 -9.53
N ALA A 54 -3.07 -13.07 -8.66
CA ALA A 54 -3.83 -12.09 -7.88
C ALA A 54 -2.96 -11.45 -6.80
N ILE A 55 -2.15 -12.26 -6.10
CA ILE A 55 -1.24 -11.81 -5.03
C ILE A 55 -0.20 -10.83 -5.58
N LEU A 56 0.53 -11.25 -6.63
CA LEU A 56 1.54 -10.40 -7.29
C LEU A 56 0.92 -9.16 -7.95
N GLY A 57 -0.30 -9.30 -8.47
CA GLY A 57 -1.05 -8.17 -9.02
C GLY A 57 -1.44 -7.14 -7.96
N ALA A 58 -1.85 -7.59 -6.76
CA ALA A 58 -2.19 -6.70 -5.65
C ALA A 58 -0.95 -5.95 -5.13
N GLU A 59 0.17 -6.65 -5.00
CA GLU A 59 1.45 -6.05 -4.63
C GLU A 59 1.91 -5.00 -5.65
N ALA A 60 1.89 -5.35 -6.93
CA ALA A 60 2.26 -4.42 -8.00
C ALA A 60 1.34 -3.18 -8.06
N ALA A 61 0.05 -3.36 -7.76
CA ALA A 61 -0.90 -2.25 -7.71
C ALA A 61 -0.60 -1.32 -6.53
N TYR A 62 -0.25 -1.87 -5.36
CA TYR A 62 0.11 -1.07 -4.18
C TYR A 62 1.42 -0.32 -4.39
N ALA A 63 2.46 -0.99 -4.89
CA ALA A 63 3.72 -0.36 -5.27
C ALA A 63 3.52 0.74 -6.34
N GLY A 64 2.52 0.57 -7.22
CA GLY A 64 2.11 1.60 -8.17
C GLY A 64 1.59 2.87 -7.49
N LEU A 65 0.75 2.74 -6.46
CA LEU A 65 0.27 3.88 -5.66
C LEU A 65 1.42 4.60 -4.95
N GLU A 66 2.38 3.86 -4.43
CA GLU A 66 3.58 4.41 -3.80
C GLU A 66 4.46 5.18 -4.80
N ALA A 67 4.66 4.63 -5.99
CA ALA A 67 5.39 5.30 -7.06
C ALA A 67 4.71 6.59 -7.53
N GLU A 68 3.38 6.63 -7.55
CA GLU A 68 2.61 7.84 -7.86
C GLU A 68 2.77 8.90 -6.76
N LEU A 69 2.70 8.51 -5.48
CA LEU A 69 2.93 9.40 -4.35
C LEU A 69 4.36 9.96 -4.37
N GLN A 70 5.37 9.12 -4.62
CA GLN A 70 6.76 9.56 -4.76
C GLN A 70 6.90 10.57 -5.90
N THR A 71 6.32 10.29 -7.06
CA THR A 71 6.35 11.21 -8.21
C THR A 71 5.68 12.54 -7.90
N TYR A 72 4.57 12.53 -7.17
CA TYR A 72 3.89 13.73 -6.73
C TYR A 72 4.80 14.60 -5.85
N LEU A 73 5.46 13.99 -4.87
CA LEU A 73 6.39 14.69 -3.97
C LEU A 73 7.63 15.22 -4.70
N ASP A 74 8.21 14.41 -5.58
CA ASP A 74 9.40 14.78 -6.37
C ASP A 74 9.14 15.98 -7.30
N THR A 75 7.90 16.13 -7.76
CA THR A 75 7.51 17.22 -8.66
C THR A 75 6.79 18.36 -7.96
N TYR A 76 6.65 18.31 -6.64
CA TYR A 76 5.81 19.23 -5.86
C TYR A 76 6.19 20.70 -6.09
N GLU A 77 7.45 21.06 -5.91
CA GLU A 77 7.95 22.44 -6.11
C GLU A 77 7.72 22.95 -7.53
N SER A 78 7.88 22.09 -8.52
CA SER A 78 7.72 22.46 -9.93
C SER A 78 6.27 22.64 -10.37
N THR A 79 5.32 22.11 -9.59
CA THR A 79 3.88 22.12 -9.89
C THR A 79 3.08 23.08 -9.01
N HIS A 80 3.71 23.71 -8.03
CA HIS A 80 3.13 24.68 -7.12
C HIS A 80 3.90 26.00 -7.18
N ASP A 81 3.24 27.10 -6.81
CA ASP A 81 3.82 28.44 -6.89
C ASP A 81 3.78 29.09 -5.49
N TYR A 82 4.72 28.64 -4.66
CA TYR A 82 4.99 29.20 -3.35
C TYR A 82 6.41 29.79 -3.33
N ASP A 83 6.67 30.73 -2.44
CA ASP A 83 7.96 31.39 -2.34
C ASP A 83 9.01 30.54 -1.59
N GLU A 84 8.54 29.68 -0.67
CA GLU A 84 9.40 28.84 0.16
C GLU A 84 8.70 27.49 0.46
N TYR A 85 9.48 26.40 0.48
CA TYR A 85 9.00 25.04 0.73
C TYR A 85 9.77 24.38 1.87
N HIS A 86 9.04 23.71 2.75
CA HIS A 86 9.58 22.87 3.80
C HIS A 86 8.97 21.48 3.69
N PHE A 87 9.82 20.45 3.56
CA PHE A 87 9.42 19.06 3.47
C PHE A 87 9.83 18.31 4.73
N ASP A 88 8.88 17.55 5.30
CA ASP A 88 9.09 16.59 6.37
C ASP A 88 8.43 15.28 5.92
N LEU A 89 9.22 14.39 5.32
CA LEU A 89 8.73 13.23 4.59
C LEU A 89 9.31 11.95 5.17
N ASP A 90 8.42 11.06 5.63
CA ASP A 90 8.76 9.68 5.92
C ASP A 90 9.05 8.89 4.64
N GLU A 91 9.74 7.77 4.77
CA GLU A 91 10.02 6.85 3.65
C GLU A 91 8.72 6.23 3.11
N ILE A 92 8.64 6.13 1.77
CA ILE A 92 7.53 5.49 1.08
C ILE A 92 7.93 4.04 0.82
N GLU A 93 7.51 3.18 1.71
CA GLU A 93 7.80 1.73 1.64
C GLU A 93 6.75 0.92 2.41
N HIS A 94 6.56 -0.33 2.01
CA HIS A 94 5.78 -1.31 2.75
C HIS A 94 6.43 -2.70 2.65
N ASP A 95 5.99 -3.62 3.51
CA ASP A 95 6.36 -5.02 3.38
C ASP A 95 5.25 -5.81 2.66
N PRO A 96 5.55 -6.52 1.56
CA PRO A 96 4.57 -7.25 0.76
C PRO A 96 3.87 -8.37 1.54
N TYR A 97 4.56 -9.07 2.46
CA TYR A 97 3.90 -10.09 3.27
C TYR A 97 2.92 -9.50 4.27
N VAL A 98 3.18 -8.31 4.79
CA VAL A 98 2.23 -7.58 5.64
C VAL A 98 0.98 -7.23 4.83
N LEU A 99 1.16 -6.69 3.62
CA LEU A 99 0.07 -6.33 2.71
C LEU A 99 -0.82 -7.54 2.37
N ILE A 100 -0.21 -8.61 1.87
CA ILE A 100 -0.94 -9.79 1.41
C ILE A 100 -1.59 -10.55 2.58
N SER A 101 -0.93 -10.64 3.73
CA SER A 101 -1.52 -11.23 4.94
C SER A 101 -2.74 -10.44 5.41
N LEU A 102 -2.68 -9.10 5.34
CA LEU A 102 -3.77 -8.23 5.73
C LEU A 102 -4.95 -8.34 4.75
N LEU A 103 -4.70 -8.32 3.44
CA LEU A 103 -5.73 -8.53 2.42
C LEU A 103 -6.40 -9.91 2.57
N SER A 104 -5.60 -10.96 2.76
CA SER A 104 -6.12 -12.34 2.91
C SER A 104 -6.94 -12.51 4.20
N ALA A 105 -6.59 -11.79 5.27
CA ALA A 105 -7.38 -11.77 6.49
C ALA A 105 -8.69 -10.99 6.34
N LEU A 106 -8.68 -9.87 5.62
CA LEU A 106 -9.85 -9.03 5.37
C LEU A 106 -10.88 -9.71 4.47
N HIS A 107 -10.46 -10.40 3.41
CA HIS A 107 -11.35 -10.94 2.38
C HIS A 107 -11.79 -12.39 2.61
N GLU A 108 -11.22 -13.10 3.58
CA GLU A 108 -11.68 -14.40 4.06
C GLU A 108 -11.92 -15.46 2.96
N GLY A 109 -10.94 -15.70 2.11
CA GLY A 109 -11.03 -16.69 1.03
C GLY A 109 -10.25 -16.26 -0.18
N GLU A 110 -10.40 -16.99 -1.27
CA GLU A 110 -9.82 -16.64 -2.55
C GLU A 110 -10.38 -15.32 -3.07
N TRP A 111 -9.49 -14.42 -3.48
CA TRP A 111 -9.85 -13.13 -4.04
C TRP A 111 -9.05 -12.86 -5.31
N THR A 112 -9.61 -12.01 -6.15
CA THR A 112 -8.97 -11.48 -7.37
C THR A 112 -8.54 -10.03 -7.14
N LEU A 113 -7.63 -9.52 -7.96
CA LEU A 113 -7.18 -8.13 -7.89
C LEU A 113 -8.37 -7.15 -7.87
N SER A 114 -9.34 -7.33 -8.76
CA SER A 114 -10.50 -6.43 -8.84
C SER A 114 -11.39 -6.41 -7.59
N GLN A 115 -11.38 -7.49 -6.81
CA GLN A 115 -12.14 -7.54 -5.55
C GLN A 115 -11.43 -6.80 -4.41
N VAL A 116 -10.11 -6.67 -4.46
CA VAL A 116 -9.30 -6.04 -3.40
C VAL A 116 -8.86 -4.60 -3.71
N GLU A 117 -9.10 -4.08 -4.92
CA GLU A 117 -8.71 -2.72 -5.32
C GLU A 117 -9.16 -1.65 -4.29
N GLY A 118 -10.41 -1.74 -3.83
CA GLY A 118 -10.93 -0.83 -2.80
C GLY A 118 -10.22 -0.95 -1.46
N SER A 119 -9.77 -2.17 -1.12
CA SER A 119 -8.99 -2.41 0.09
C SER A 119 -7.56 -1.90 -0.04
N LEU A 120 -6.93 -2.07 -1.20
CA LEU A 120 -5.61 -1.50 -1.48
C LEU A 120 -5.62 0.02 -1.31
N GLN A 121 -6.59 0.72 -1.90
CA GLN A 121 -6.72 2.16 -1.75
C GLN A 121 -6.97 2.57 -0.29
N MET A 122 -7.87 1.86 0.40
CA MET A 122 -8.17 2.13 1.81
C MET A 122 -6.94 1.93 2.72
N LEU A 123 -6.13 0.91 2.46
CA LEU A 123 -4.90 0.65 3.20
C LEU A 123 -3.86 1.73 2.91
N PHE A 124 -3.71 2.11 1.66
CA PHE A 124 -2.81 3.19 1.23
C PHE A 124 -3.16 4.52 1.89
N ASP A 125 -4.45 4.92 1.86
CA ASP A 125 -4.93 6.17 2.47
C ASP A 125 -4.76 6.18 4.00
N ARG A 126 -4.67 5.01 4.63
CA ARG A 126 -4.43 4.88 6.08
C ARG A 126 -2.96 4.80 6.44
N GLN A 127 -2.14 4.25 5.56
CA GLN A 127 -0.69 4.19 5.75
C GLN A 127 -0.06 5.55 5.52
N TYR A 128 -0.40 6.23 4.44
CA TYR A 128 0.24 7.48 4.03
C TYR A 128 -0.67 8.68 4.29
N ILE A 129 -0.28 9.51 5.24
CA ILE A 129 -0.99 10.73 5.58
C ILE A 129 -0.20 11.93 5.08
N LEU A 130 -0.61 12.46 3.94
CA LEU A 130 -0.04 13.68 3.37
C LEU A 130 -0.78 14.90 3.90
N THR A 131 -0.04 15.85 4.47
CA THR A 131 -0.58 17.12 4.99
C THR A 131 0.15 18.27 4.33
N GLU A 132 -0.60 19.24 3.85
CA GLU A 132 -0.11 20.47 3.25
C GLU A 132 -0.62 21.67 4.06
N ARG A 133 0.27 22.57 4.44
CA ARG A 133 -0.06 23.76 5.21
C ARG A 133 0.68 24.96 4.64
N VAL A 134 -0.06 26.04 4.34
CA VAL A 134 0.52 27.28 3.84
C VAL A 134 0.44 28.36 4.91
N GLU A 135 1.57 28.99 5.19
CA GLU A 135 1.68 30.19 6.01
C GLU A 135 1.96 31.39 5.11
N VAL A 136 1.44 32.57 5.51
CA VAL A 136 1.67 33.81 4.78
C VAL A 136 2.34 34.80 5.72
N GLU A 137 3.54 35.24 5.34
CA GLU A 137 4.26 36.28 6.02
C GLU A 137 4.15 37.59 5.25
N THR A 138 4.14 38.73 5.97
CA THR A 138 4.33 40.01 5.32
C THR A 138 5.81 40.35 5.37
N ARG A 139 6.40 40.52 4.19
CA ARG A 139 7.77 41.02 4.03
C ARG A 139 7.77 42.39 3.38
N TYR A 140 8.88 43.08 3.43
CA TYR A 140 9.01 44.43 2.87
C TYR A 140 10.13 44.41 1.84
N ASP A 141 9.90 45.07 0.72
CA ASP A 141 10.92 45.23 -0.32
C ASP A 141 11.93 46.35 0.01
N SER A 142 12.81 46.70 -0.93
CA SER A 142 13.84 47.72 -0.78
C SER A 142 13.25 49.14 -0.65
N ASP A 143 12.01 49.36 -1.04
CA ASP A 143 11.30 50.60 -1.03
C ASP A 143 10.28 50.72 0.18
N ASP A 144 10.40 49.75 1.12
CA ASP A 144 9.55 49.65 2.31
C ASP A 144 8.07 49.31 1.98
N GLU A 145 7.80 48.76 0.77
CA GLU A 145 6.47 48.35 0.37
C GLU A 145 6.20 46.90 0.83
N PRO A 146 5.01 46.65 1.49
CA PRO A 146 4.69 45.31 1.99
C PRO A 146 4.25 44.39 0.86
N TYR A 147 4.77 43.13 0.89
CA TYR A 147 4.31 42.06 0.03
C TYR A 147 4.08 40.78 0.82
N SER A 148 3.27 39.86 0.26
CA SER A 148 2.99 38.55 0.85
C SER A 148 4.03 37.54 0.42
N TRP A 149 4.59 36.80 1.39
CA TRP A 149 5.50 35.69 1.19
C TRP A 149 4.80 34.41 1.61
N TYR A 150 4.68 33.44 0.71
CA TYR A 150 3.95 32.20 0.93
C TYR A 150 4.93 31.08 1.22
N ILE A 151 4.79 30.46 2.40
CA ILE A 151 5.62 29.33 2.86
C ILE A 151 4.75 28.10 2.90
N CYS A 152 5.11 27.07 2.13
CA CYS A 152 4.41 25.80 2.10
C CYS A 152 5.15 24.75 2.91
N TYR A 153 4.45 24.08 3.81
CA TYR A 153 4.92 22.93 4.59
C TYR A 153 4.23 21.68 4.07
N VAL A 154 5.01 20.73 3.64
CA VAL A 154 4.54 19.43 3.14
C VAL A 154 5.06 18.36 4.09
N THR A 155 4.13 17.64 4.72
CA THR A 155 4.46 16.55 5.65
C THR A 155 3.85 15.25 5.15
N LEU A 156 4.66 14.21 5.00
CA LEU A 156 4.20 12.85 4.76
C LEU A 156 4.49 12.00 5.99
N GLU A 157 3.45 11.43 6.59
CA GLU A 157 3.57 10.47 7.67
C GLU A 157 3.29 9.05 7.15
N ASN A 158 4.23 8.10 7.32
CA ASN A 158 4.03 6.68 7.08
C ASN A 158 3.69 5.98 8.41
N LYS A 159 2.41 5.64 8.59
CA LYS A 159 1.90 4.93 9.78
C LYS A 159 2.38 3.49 9.90
N ASN A 160 3.11 2.99 8.95
CA ASN A 160 3.54 1.62 8.78
C ASN A 160 2.37 0.62 8.70
N LEU A 161 2.30 -0.08 7.59
CA LEU A 161 1.21 -1.02 7.29
C LEU A 161 1.02 -2.11 8.37
N SER A 162 2.11 -2.50 9.04
CA SER A 162 2.09 -3.49 10.12
C SER A 162 1.30 -3.06 11.38
N HIS A 163 1.05 -1.77 11.55
CA HIS A 163 0.27 -1.24 12.66
C HIS A 163 -1.24 -1.19 12.40
N LEU A 164 -1.65 -1.26 11.13
CA LEU A 164 -3.05 -1.14 10.75
C LEU A 164 -3.94 -2.32 11.17
N PRO A 165 -3.46 -3.59 11.23
CA PRO A 165 -4.29 -4.74 11.59
C PRO A 165 -5.07 -4.56 12.88
N VAL A 166 -4.46 -3.99 13.92
CA VAL A 166 -5.09 -3.77 15.24
C VAL A 166 -6.37 -2.92 15.16
N SER A 167 -6.41 -1.98 14.22
CA SER A 167 -7.54 -1.05 14.05
C SER A 167 -8.55 -1.51 13.00
N LEU A 168 -8.19 -2.47 12.14
CA LEU A 168 -8.97 -2.87 10.98
C LEU A 168 -9.64 -4.24 11.14
N LEU A 169 -8.96 -5.17 11.81
CA LEU A 169 -9.34 -6.56 11.84
C LEU A 169 -10.20 -6.90 13.07
N SER A 170 -11.18 -7.77 12.89
CA SER A 170 -11.86 -8.48 14.00
C SER A 170 -10.89 -9.44 14.68
N GLU A 171 -11.25 -9.98 15.85
CA GLU A 171 -10.42 -10.97 16.55
C GLU A 171 -10.13 -12.22 15.68
N GLU A 172 -11.13 -12.68 14.93
CA GLU A 172 -10.99 -13.83 14.05
C GLU A 172 -10.05 -13.51 12.86
N GLN A 173 -10.23 -12.36 12.23
CA GLN A 173 -9.36 -11.89 11.15
C GLN A 173 -7.92 -11.63 11.66
N MET A 174 -7.76 -11.10 12.87
CA MET A 174 -6.45 -10.92 13.49
C MET A 174 -5.73 -12.26 13.72
N SER A 175 -6.48 -13.29 14.15
CA SER A 175 -5.93 -14.64 14.28
C SER A 175 -5.43 -15.17 12.94
N ARG A 176 -6.19 -15.01 11.85
CA ARG A 176 -5.79 -15.40 10.50
C ARG A 176 -4.57 -14.61 10.01
N TYR A 177 -4.57 -13.29 10.20
CA TYR A 177 -3.43 -12.45 9.87
C TYR A 177 -2.15 -12.93 10.57
N SER A 178 -2.24 -13.23 11.87
CA SER A 178 -1.10 -13.75 12.64
C SER A 178 -0.59 -15.09 12.12
N ILE A 179 -1.48 -15.98 11.69
CA ILE A 179 -1.12 -17.25 11.05
C ILE A 179 -0.39 -16.98 9.73
N TYR A 180 -0.95 -16.14 8.84
CA TYR A 180 -0.31 -15.82 7.57
C TYR A 180 1.06 -15.18 7.76
N MET A 181 1.21 -14.25 8.69
CA MET A 181 2.51 -13.65 9.00
C MET A 181 3.54 -14.66 9.54
N SER A 182 3.10 -15.64 10.34
CA SER A 182 3.99 -16.67 10.89
C SER A 182 4.42 -17.72 9.87
N THR A 183 3.61 -17.96 8.84
CA THR A 183 3.83 -18.97 7.80
C THR A 183 4.24 -18.38 6.46
N LEU A 184 4.21 -17.05 6.31
CA LEU A 184 4.28 -16.32 5.03
C LEU A 184 3.31 -16.90 3.99
N GLY A 185 2.14 -17.34 4.46
CA GLY A 185 1.14 -18.02 3.63
C GLY A 185 1.66 -19.29 2.96
N ASN A 186 2.71 -19.92 3.51
CA ASN A 186 3.48 -21.03 2.92
C ASN A 186 4.01 -20.73 1.51
N ARG A 187 4.32 -19.45 1.27
CA ARG A 187 4.81 -18.94 -0.03
C ARG A 187 5.99 -17.97 0.18
N PRO A 188 7.10 -18.41 0.82
CA PRO A 188 8.27 -17.56 1.08
C PRO A 188 9.03 -17.14 -0.19
N ASP A 189 8.72 -17.76 -1.31
CA ASP A 189 9.29 -17.50 -2.62
C ASP A 189 8.65 -16.34 -3.38
N LEU A 190 7.45 -15.87 -2.96
CA LEU A 190 6.76 -14.79 -3.65
C LEU A 190 7.50 -13.45 -3.55
N PHE A 191 8.07 -13.16 -2.38
CA PHE A 191 8.77 -11.91 -2.12
C PHE A 191 10.09 -12.18 -1.39
N PRO A 192 11.10 -12.69 -2.10
CA PRO A 192 12.33 -13.20 -1.47
C PRO A 192 13.16 -12.13 -0.77
N ASP A 193 13.00 -10.87 -1.14
CA ASP A 193 13.75 -9.74 -0.57
C ASP A 193 13.11 -9.19 0.74
N SER A 194 11.95 -9.71 1.14
CA SER A 194 11.29 -9.28 2.38
C SER A 194 12.09 -9.74 3.61
N PRO A 195 12.27 -8.84 4.63
CA PRO A 195 12.95 -9.18 5.87
C PRO A 195 12.26 -10.27 6.70
N TYR A 196 11.01 -10.58 6.40
CA TYR A 196 10.29 -11.68 7.05
C TYR A 196 10.75 -13.06 6.55
N VAL A 197 11.25 -13.16 5.31
CA VAL A 197 11.78 -14.42 4.75
C VAL A 197 12.97 -14.89 5.58
N ASP A 198 13.91 -14.00 5.89
CA ASP A 198 15.07 -14.34 6.70
C ASP A 198 14.67 -14.80 8.11
N LYS A 199 13.68 -14.16 8.71
CA LYS A 199 13.15 -14.55 10.02
C LYS A 199 12.48 -15.92 9.98
N TYR A 200 11.75 -16.22 8.93
CA TYR A 200 11.09 -17.51 8.76
C TYR A 200 12.08 -18.64 8.57
N ILE A 201 13.12 -18.45 7.75
CA ILE A 201 14.14 -19.46 7.45
C ILE A 201 15.13 -19.65 8.61
N THR A 202 15.53 -18.58 9.28
CA THR A 202 16.59 -18.60 10.31
C THR A 202 16.10 -18.93 11.71
N ASN A 203 14.81 -18.72 12.01
CA ASN A 203 14.21 -18.93 13.32
C ASN A 203 12.90 -19.74 13.20
N PRO A 204 12.96 -21.02 12.79
CA PRO A 204 11.76 -21.85 12.81
C PRO A 204 11.25 -21.96 14.25
N PRO A 205 9.90 -22.08 14.45
CA PRO A 205 9.32 -22.23 15.77
C PRO A 205 10.00 -23.35 16.57
N GLU A 206 10.16 -23.15 17.90
CA GLU A 206 10.76 -24.16 18.76
C GLU A 206 9.97 -25.49 18.62
N GLY A 207 10.65 -26.55 18.20
CA GLY A 207 10.04 -27.86 17.90
C GLY A 207 9.73 -28.10 16.41
N TYR A 208 10.10 -27.20 15.53
CA TYR A 208 10.06 -27.46 14.08
C TYR A 208 11.18 -28.46 13.72
N GLU A 209 10.79 -29.66 13.27
CA GLU A 209 11.72 -30.61 12.66
C GLU A 209 11.63 -30.40 11.14
N ASP A 210 12.75 -30.03 10.52
CA ASP A 210 12.87 -29.95 9.08
C ASP A 210 12.51 -31.31 8.47
N PRO A 211 11.46 -31.41 7.61
CA PRO A 211 11.05 -32.68 7.07
C PRO A 211 12.11 -33.35 6.16
N GLY A 212 13.24 -32.69 5.93
CA GLY A 212 14.30 -33.19 5.03
C GLY A 212 13.88 -33.09 3.56
N GLU A 213 14.84 -32.87 2.69
CA GLU A 213 14.64 -32.97 1.24
C GLU A 213 14.28 -34.43 0.89
N TYR A 214 13.12 -34.61 0.28
CA TYR A 214 12.70 -35.91 -0.32
C TYR A 214 13.12 -35.98 -1.77
#